data_6b61ec02cbe752f6628b2388c12f97d4
#
_entry.id   6b61ec02cbe752f6628b2388c12f97d4
#
_cell.length_a   1.000
_cell.length_b   1.000
_cell.length_c   1.000
_cell.angle_alpha   90.00
_cell.angle_beta   90.00
_cell.angle_gamma   90.00
#
_symmetry.space_group_name_H-M   'P 1'
#
loop_
_entity.id
_entity.type
_entity.pdbx_description
1 polymer ?
#
loop_
_entity_poly.entity_id
_entity_poly.type
_entity_poly.pdbx_seq_one_letter_code
_entity_poly.pdbx_strand_id
1 'polypeptide(L)'
;MAEVQGSVIQRSRLTRELRRIRKDAGMTQDQVAAEMEWSLSKLIRVEGGGVSISISDLRSLLALYQITDEGQVAELVDLARAARQRAWFTAYRDITSPQYVTFVGYEAAASIVRQFEPTLVPGQLQTEEYARAVTLEYAADRVDKLVEVRIRRQELLEEPRRQFFFILDEAVIRRQVGAPTNPGVMRRQLRSLVESARQPNITIEIVPFSAGVHPGMKGPFTLLEFPGDDEDVLYLENARGGGSNPSALLTGEDPQILTHREAFERLREQSLGPKESAELISQVAEGMTLG
;
A
#
# COMPACT_ATOMS: atom_id res chain seq x y z
N MET A 1 -0.64 17.85 8.21
CA MET A 1 -0.43 16.82 7.18
C MET A 1 -1.13 15.49 7.52
N ALA A 2 -1.26 15.11 8.79
CA ALA A 2 -1.94 13.87 9.22
C ALA A 2 -3.44 13.75 8.80
N GLU A 3 -4.18 14.84 8.72
CA GLU A 3 -5.62 14.82 8.39
C GLU A 3 -5.93 14.36 6.94
N VAL A 4 -5.04 14.65 5.99
CA VAL A 4 -5.28 14.36 4.56
C VAL A 4 -4.93 12.90 4.20
N GLN A 5 -4.06 12.26 4.98
CA GLN A 5 -3.58 10.90 4.75
C GLN A 5 -4.64 9.84 5.10
N GLY A 6 -5.56 10.16 6.01
CA GLY A 6 -6.60 9.24 6.49
C GLY A 6 -7.83 9.06 5.58
N SER A 7 -7.96 9.78 4.47
CA SER A 7 -9.21 9.81 3.69
C SER A 7 -9.64 8.44 3.12
N VAL A 8 -8.70 7.55 2.79
CA VAL A 8 -9.00 6.20 2.28
C VAL A 8 -9.51 5.31 3.42
N ILE A 9 -8.87 5.35 4.59
CA ILE A 9 -9.30 4.62 5.78
C ILE A 9 -10.67 5.12 6.24
N GLN A 10 -10.88 6.45 6.31
CA GLN A 10 -12.18 7.00 6.70
C GLN A 10 -13.29 6.55 5.75
N ARG A 11 -12.97 6.46 4.45
CA ARG A 11 -13.90 5.90 3.45
C ARG A 11 -14.17 4.42 3.69
N SER A 12 -13.14 3.63 3.96
CA SER A 12 -13.27 2.20 4.26
C SER A 12 -14.13 1.98 5.51
N ARG A 13 -13.86 2.71 6.60
CA ARG A 13 -14.67 2.68 7.84
C ARG A 13 -16.14 3.01 7.54
N LEU A 14 -16.38 4.13 6.86
CA LEU A 14 -17.73 4.56 6.52
C LEU A 14 -18.49 3.48 5.72
N THR A 15 -17.86 2.92 4.68
CA THR A 15 -18.52 1.93 3.82
C THR A 15 -18.79 0.62 4.55
N ARG A 16 -17.89 0.20 5.44
CA ARG A 16 -18.07 -0.95 6.32
C ARG A 16 -19.26 -0.74 7.25
N GLU A 17 -19.31 0.41 7.94
CA GLU A 17 -20.41 0.75 8.84
C GLU A 17 -21.76 0.84 8.11
N LEU A 18 -21.82 1.47 6.93
CA LEU A 18 -23.04 1.53 6.14
C LEU A 18 -23.55 0.14 5.75
N ARG A 19 -22.65 -0.76 5.34
CA ARG A 19 -23.02 -2.15 5.03
C ARG A 19 -23.51 -2.92 6.24
N ARG A 20 -22.84 -2.74 7.40
CA ARG A 20 -23.24 -3.35 8.67
C ARG A 20 -24.64 -2.88 9.07
N ILE A 21 -24.86 -1.57 9.13
CA ILE A 21 -26.15 -0.96 9.53
C ILE A 21 -27.27 -1.43 8.59
N ARG A 22 -27.05 -1.48 7.26
CA ARG A 22 -28.04 -2.03 6.32
C ARG A 22 -28.40 -3.48 6.62
N LYS A 23 -27.41 -4.33 6.90
CA LYS A 23 -27.63 -5.75 7.24
C LYS A 23 -28.39 -5.88 8.53
N ASP A 24 -28.04 -5.09 9.55
CA ASP A 24 -28.72 -5.08 10.86
C ASP A 24 -30.17 -4.61 10.75
N ALA A 25 -30.46 -3.68 9.82
CA ALA A 25 -31.81 -3.26 9.46
C ALA A 25 -32.57 -4.32 8.62
N GLY A 26 -31.95 -5.45 8.27
CA GLY A 26 -32.57 -6.52 7.49
C GLY A 26 -32.88 -6.15 6.02
N MET A 27 -32.27 -5.10 5.47
CA MET A 27 -32.58 -4.59 4.16
C MET A 27 -31.61 -5.10 3.09
N THR A 28 -32.16 -5.46 1.91
CA THR A 28 -31.34 -5.73 0.71
C THR A 28 -30.93 -4.43 0.04
N GLN A 29 -29.89 -4.48 -0.81
CA GLN A 29 -29.48 -3.32 -1.60
C GLN A 29 -30.58 -2.83 -2.54
N ASP A 30 -31.37 -3.73 -3.14
CA ASP A 30 -32.51 -3.35 -4.00
C ASP A 30 -33.59 -2.59 -3.23
N GLN A 31 -33.94 -3.04 -2.03
CA GLN A 31 -34.91 -2.36 -1.17
C GLN A 31 -34.43 -0.95 -0.79
N VAL A 32 -33.19 -0.82 -0.35
CA VAL A 32 -32.60 0.49 0.00
C VAL A 32 -32.55 1.42 -1.21
N ALA A 33 -32.15 0.91 -2.39
CA ALA A 33 -32.12 1.71 -3.60
C ALA A 33 -33.50 2.23 -3.97
N ALA A 34 -34.54 1.38 -3.87
CA ALA A 34 -35.92 1.77 -4.12
C ALA A 34 -36.42 2.86 -3.15
N GLU A 35 -36.24 2.66 -1.84
CA GLU A 35 -36.67 3.61 -0.79
C GLU A 35 -35.94 4.96 -0.87
N MET A 36 -34.66 4.95 -1.30
CA MET A 36 -33.85 6.16 -1.46
C MET A 36 -34.07 6.82 -2.84
N GLU A 37 -34.90 6.26 -3.72
CA GLU A 37 -35.05 6.68 -5.12
C GLU A 37 -33.70 6.72 -5.87
N TRP A 38 -32.81 5.77 -5.57
CA TRP A 38 -31.52 5.61 -6.22
C TRP A 38 -31.50 4.46 -7.21
N SER A 39 -30.57 4.51 -8.17
CA SER A 39 -30.24 3.31 -8.92
C SER A 39 -29.47 2.32 -8.02
N LEU A 40 -29.70 1.04 -8.19
CA LEU A 40 -28.93 -0.01 -7.48
C LEU A 40 -27.42 0.19 -7.67
N SER A 41 -26.98 0.55 -8.87
CA SER A 41 -25.58 0.86 -9.17
C SER A 41 -25.02 2.05 -8.35
N LYS A 42 -25.85 3.06 -8.00
CA LYS A 42 -25.44 4.15 -7.11
C LYS A 42 -25.15 3.59 -5.71
N LEU A 43 -26.07 2.80 -5.15
CA LEU A 43 -25.90 2.23 -3.81
C LEU A 43 -24.71 1.29 -3.74
N ILE A 44 -24.54 0.39 -4.71
CA ILE A 44 -23.37 -0.51 -4.79
C ILE A 44 -22.06 0.29 -4.80
N ARG A 45 -21.98 1.38 -5.57
CA ARG A 45 -20.79 2.23 -5.62
C ARG A 45 -20.56 3.00 -4.31
N VAL A 46 -21.61 3.44 -3.63
CA VAL A 46 -21.52 4.08 -2.31
C VAL A 46 -20.98 3.08 -1.28
N GLU A 47 -21.60 1.91 -1.16
CA GLU A 47 -21.18 0.86 -0.22
C GLU A 47 -19.84 0.23 -0.59
N GLY A 48 -19.44 0.28 -1.86
CA GLY A 48 -18.13 -0.16 -2.33
C GLY A 48 -17.03 0.92 -2.23
N GLY A 49 -17.37 2.14 -1.79
CA GLY A 49 -16.41 3.25 -1.71
C GLY A 49 -16.00 3.85 -3.06
N GLY A 50 -16.62 3.43 -4.14
CA GLY A 50 -16.34 3.93 -5.50
C GLY A 50 -16.78 5.39 -5.71
N VAL A 51 -17.74 5.86 -4.92
CA VAL A 51 -18.21 7.25 -4.92
C VAL A 51 -18.43 7.73 -3.48
N SER A 52 -18.17 9.02 -3.24
CA SER A 52 -18.45 9.64 -1.95
C SER A 52 -19.92 9.93 -1.79
N ILE A 53 -20.51 9.58 -0.66
CA ILE A 53 -21.90 9.94 -0.31
C ILE A 53 -21.99 11.40 0.13
N SER A 54 -23.06 12.11 -0.28
CA SER A 54 -23.32 13.47 0.23
C SER A 54 -23.78 13.41 1.69
N ILE A 55 -23.59 14.49 2.47
CA ILE A 55 -24.03 14.52 3.87
C ILE A 55 -25.55 14.44 3.96
N SER A 56 -26.29 15.03 3.00
CA SER A 56 -27.74 14.92 2.92
C SER A 56 -28.17 13.48 2.63
N ASP A 57 -27.56 12.84 1.60
CA ASP A 57 -27.82 11.45 1.26
C ASP A 57 -27.51 10.50 2.43
N LEU A 58 -26.38 10.75 3.13
CA LEU A 58 -26.01 9.97 4.31
C LEU A 58 -27.06 10.07 5.42
N ARG A 59 -27.51 11.29 5.74
CA ARG A 59 -28.55 11.49 6.77
C ARG A 59 -29.88 10.81 6.38
N SER A 60 -30.29 10.91 5.13
CA SER A 60 -31.49 10.22 4.63
C SER A 60 -31.35 8.70 4.73
N LEU A 61 -30.18 8.17 4.39
CA LEU A 61 -29.89 6.73 4.48
C LEU A 61 -29.91 6.24 5.93
N LEU A 62 -29.34 6.99 6.86
CA LEU A 62 -29.35 6.65 8.29
C LEU A 62 -30.76 6.72 8.87
N ALA A 63 -31.58 7.70 8.45
CA ALA A 63 -32.97 7.79 8.84
C ALA A 63 -33.79 6.58 8.32
N LEU A 64 -33.55 6.14 7.09
CA LEU A 64 -34.16 4.91 6.54
C LEU A 64 -33.81 3.69 7.37
N TYR A 65 -32.56 3.58 7.84
CA TYR A 65 -32.10 2.50 8.72
C TYR A 65 -32.52 2.68 10.19
N GLN A 66 -33.32 3.70 10.50
CA GLN A 66 -33.80 4.02 11.87
C GLN A 66 -32.67 4.32 12.87
N ILE A 67 -31.54 4.82 12.41
CA ILE A 67 -30.45 5.29 13.26
C ILE A 67 -30.83 6.69 13.79
N THR A 68 -31.22 6.75 15.07
CA THR A 68 -31.68 7.97 15.72
C THR A 68 -30.72 8.51 16.77
N ASP A 69 -29.67 7.75 17.14
CA ASP A 69 -28.64 8.21 18.06
C ASP A 69 -27.81 9.34 17.43
N GLU A 70 -27.91 10.53 18.04
CA GLU A 70 -27.24 11.73 17.52
C GLU A 70 -25.70 11.59 17.52
N GLY A 71 -25.12 10.86 18.48
CA GLY A 71 -23.69 10.61 18.58
C GLY A 71 -23.21 9.76 17.41
N GLN A 72 -23.91 8.65 17.13
CA GLN A 72 -23.59 7.77 16.00
C GLN A 72 -23.78 8.49 14.66
N VAL A 73 -24.83 9.28 14.49
CA VAL A 73 -25.04 10.09 13.28
C VAL A 73 -23.91 11.11 13.09
N ALA A 74 -23.48 11.79 14.16
CA ALA A 74 -22.40 12.76 14.09
C ALA A 74 -21.07 12.10 13.70
N GLU A 75 -20.74 10.97 14.30
CA GLU A 75 -19.53 10.20 13.97
C GLU A 75 -19.50 9.79 12.48
N LEU A 76 -20.59 9.24 11.95
CA LEU A 76 -20.67 8.83 10.53
C LEU A 76 -20.61 10.04 9.58
N VAL A 77 -21.16 11.18 9.96
CA VAL A 77 -21.06 12.43 9.22
C VAL A 77 -19.60 12.93 9.19
N ASP A 78 -18.87 12.83 10.30
CA ASP A 78 -17.47 13.24 10.37
C ASP A 78 -16.58 12.29 9.56
N LEU A 79 -16.83 10.97 9.59
CA LEU A 79 -16.21 10.01 8.67
C LEU A 79 -16.45 10.39 7.21
N ALA A 80 -17.68 10.75 6.84
CA ALA A 80 -18.01 11.13 5.47
C ALA A 80 -17.33 12.44 5.03
N ARG A 81 -17.16 13.40 5.94
CA ARG A 81 -16.40 14.63 5.68
C ARG A 81 -14.92 14.35 5.46
N ALA A 82 -14.31 13.57 6.35
CA ALA A 82 -12.91 13.18 6.26
C ALA A 82 -12.63 12.35 4.99
N ALA A 83 -13.52 11.42 4.64
CA ALA A 83 -13.43 10.62 3.41
C ALA A 83 -13.47 11.43 2.11
N ARG A 84 -13.94 12.68 2.16
CA ARG A 84 -14.02 13.60 0.99
C ARG A 84 -12.77 14.46 0.80
N GLN A 85 -11.87 14.50 1.77
CA GLN A 85 -10.64 15.28 1.64
C GLN A 85 -9.80 14.74 0.48
N ARG A 86 -9.28 15.66 -0.36
CA ARG A 86 -8.43 15.29 -1.48
C ARG A 86 -7.02 14.99 -0.97
N ALA A 87 -6.64 13.74 -1.03
CA ALA A 87 -5.27 13.34 -0.78
C ALA A 87 -4.37 13.64 -1.99
N TRP A 88 -3.09 13.94 -1.73
CA TRP A 88 -2.11 14.31 -2.75
C TRP A 88 -1.99 13.26 -3.88
N PHE A 89 -2.11 11.97 -3.54
CA PHE A 89 -1.99 10.88 -4.49
C PHE A 89 -3.14 10.83 -5.52
N THR A 90 -4.25 11.52 -5.27
CA THR A 90 -5.36 11.60 -6.25
C THR A 90 -4.99 12.38 -7.51
N ALA A 91 -3.96 13.22 -7.45
CA ALA A 91 -3.44 13.95 -8.62
C ALA A 91 -2.77 13.03 -9.66
N TYR A 92 -2.46 11.78 -9.29
CA TYR A 92 -1.75 10.83 -10.16
C TYR A 92 -2.65 9.75 -10.76
N ARG A 93 -3.98 9.92 -10.68
CA ARG A 93 -4.97 8.95 -11.21
C ARG A 93 -4.82 8.67 -12.70
N ASP A 94 -4.39 9.68 -13.45
CA ASP A 94 -4.31 9.58 -14.92
C ASP A 94 -3.02 8.86 -15.38
N ILE A 95 -2.09 8.61 -14.47
CA ILE A 95 -0.78 8.02 -14.78
C ILE A 95 -0.52 6.67 -14.10
N THR A 96 -1.39 6.29 -13.17
CA THR A 96 -1.30 5.01 -12.43
C THR A 96 -2.63 4.27 -12.44
N SER A 97 -2.62 2.99 -12.07
CA SER A 97 -3.88 2.25 -11.92
C SER A 97 -4.70 2.76 -10.72
N PRO A 98 -6.04 2.66 -10.78
CA PRO A 98 -6.89 3.00 -9.63
C PRO A 98 -6.54 2.22 -8.36
N GLN A 99 -6.14 0.96 -8.52
CA GLN A 99 -5.71 0.10 -7.41
C GLN A 99 -4.44 0.63 -6.76
N TYR A 100 -3.45 1.08 -7.55
CA TYR A 100 -2.23 1.68 -7.01
C TYR A 100 -2.50 2.99 -6.26
N VAL A 101 -3.37 3.85 -6.80
CA VAL A 101 -3.80 5.09 -6.09
C VAL A 101 -4.45 4.76 -4.76
N THR A 102 -5.29 3.72 -4.72
CA THR A 102 -5.95 3.25 -3.50
C THR A 102 -4.93 2.66 -2.52
N PHE A 103 -3.99 1.85 -3.01
CA PHE A 103 -2.89 1.31 -2.22
C PHE A 103 -2.06 2.40 -1.54
N VAL A 104 -1.62 3.42 -2.29
CA VAL A 104 -0.87 4.57 -1.73
C VAL A 104 -1.66 5.26 -0.62
N GLY A 105 -2.98 5.32 -0.77
CA GLY A 105 -3.86 5.89 0.26
C GLY A 105 -3.92 5.06 1.54
N TYR A 106 -3.98 3.74 1.43
CA TYR A 106 -3.90 2.83 2.58
C TYR A 106 -2.51 2.86 3.21
N GLU A 107 -1.46 2.82 2.40
CA GLU A 107 -0.08 2.91 2.88
C GLU A 107 0.17 4.20 3.68
N ALA A 108 -0.35 5.33 3.20
CA ALA A 108 -0.26 6.61 3.91
C ALA A 108 -0.95 6.62 5.28
N ALA A 109 -1.83 5.67 5.56
CA ALA A 109 -2.57 5.57 6.82
C ALA A 109 -2.11 4.39 7.70
N ALA A 110 -1.34 3.45 7.17
CA ALA A 110 -0.88 2.27 7.91
C ALA A 110 0.08 2.64 9.05
N SER A 111 -0.01 1.94 10.17
CA SER A 111 0.94 2.03 11.28
C SER A 111 2.12 1.06 11.13
N ILE A 112 1.87 -0.08 10.46
CA ILE A 112 2.88 -1.08 10.15
C ILE A 112 2.80 -1.43 8.67
N VAL A 113 3.94 -1.43 8.01
CA VAL A 113 4.10 -1.87 6.62
C VAL A 113 5.04 -3.07 6.58
N ARG A 114 4.57 -4.22 6.08
CA ARG A 114 5.36 -5.42 5.85
C ARG A 114 5.41 -5.68 4.36
N GLN A 115 6.58 -5.63 3.77
CA GLN A 115 6.75 -5.79 2.33
C GLN A 115 7.81 -6.82 2.01
N PHE A 116 7.49 -7.72 1.09
CA PHE A 116 8.45 -8.63 0.47
C PHE A 116 8.65 -8.28 -0.99
N GLU A 117 9.91 -8.19 -1.41
CA GLU A 117 10.31 -7.89 -2.80
C GLU A 117 11.33 -8.90 -3.32
N PRO A 118 11.00 -9.64 -4.40
CA PRO A 118 11.92 -10.62 -4.98
C PRO A 118 12.81 -10.06 -6.10
N THR A 119 12.50 -8.89 -6.68
CA THR A 119 13.14 -8.45 -7.93
C THR A 119 13.70 -7.03 -7.91
N LEU A 120 13.05 -6.11 -7.21
CA LEU A 120 13.42 -4.69 -7.18
C LEU A 120 13.48 -4.18 -5.73
N VAL A 121 14.20 -3.10 -5.52
CA VAL A 121 14.14 -2.37 -4.24
C VAL A 121 12.73 -1.82 -4.04
N PRO A 122 12.12 -1.93 -2.83
CA PRO A 122 10.84 -1.32 -2.52
C PRO A 122 10.78 0.15 -2.88
N GLY A 123 9.64 0.60 -3.43
CA GLY A 123 9.51 1.96 -3.96
C GLY A 123 9.87 3.07 -2.95
N GLN A 124 9.58 2.87 -1.66
CA GLN A 124 9.91 3.81 -0.60
C GLN A 124 11.41 3.89 -0.29
N LEU A 125 12.18 2.86 -0.62
CA LEU A 125 13.63 2.79 -0.38
C LEU A 125 14.45 3.12 -1.64
N GLN A 126 13.82 3.42 -2.79
CA GLN A 126 14.52 3.71 -4.04
C GLN A 126 15.13 5.10 -4.01
N THR A 127 16.39 5.23 -4.40
CA THR A 127 16.95 6.55 -4.77
C THR A 127 16.28 7.05 -6.05
N GLU A 128 16.27 8.36 -6.29
CA GLU A 128 15.67 8.93 -7.51
C GLU A 128 16.28 8.33 -8.78
N GLU A 129 17.60 8.15 -8.81
CA GLU A 129 18.30 7.56 -9.94
C GLU A 129 17.89 6.10 -10.22
N TYR A 130 17.74 5.31 -9.14
CA TYR A 130 17.27 3.94 -9.24
C TYR A 130 15.81 3.89 -9.73
N ALA A 131 14.94 4.70 -9.12
CA ALA A 131 13.54 4.80 -9.50
C ALA A 131 13.38 5.19 -10.98
N ARG A 132 14.20 6.13 -11.45
CA ARG A 132 14.23 6.59 -12.84
C ARG A 132 14.70 5.48 -13.78
N ALA A 133 15.79 4.79 -13.45
CA ALA A 133 16.32 3.70 -14.26
C ALA A 133 15.32 2.56 -14.44
N VAL A 134 14.63 2.17 -13.34
CA VAL A 134 13.59 1.14 -13.36
C VAL A 134 12.37 1.60 -14.15
N THR A 135 11.91 2.86 -13.95
CA THR A 135 10.68 3.35 -14.57
C THR A 135 10.83 3.57 -16.08
N LEU A 136 12.02 3.94 -16.54
CA LEU A 136 12.31 4.09 -17.98
C LEU A 136 12.05 2.82 -18.79
N GLU A 137 12.23 1.64 -18.19
CA GLU A 137 12.05 0.37 -18.88
C GLU A 137 10.59 0.09 -19.28
N TYR A 138 9.60 0.59 -18.51
CA TYR A 138 8.19 0.25 -18.73
C TYR A 138 7.22 1.43 -18.80
N ALA A 139 7.67 2.66 -18.55
CA ALA A 139 6.81 3.85 -18.54
C ALA A 139 7.59 5.12 -18.91
N ALA A 140 8.36 5.07 -20.00
CA ALA A 140 9.24 6.17 -20.43
C ALA A 140 8.49 7.50 -20.68
N ASP A 141 7.21 7.44 -21.07
CA ASP A 141 6.35 8.58 -21.35
C ASP A 141 5.92 9.38 -20.10
N ARG A 142 6.06 8.80 -18.91
CA ARG A 142 5.59 9.38 -17.63
C ARG A 142 6.56 9.19 -16.47
N VAL A 143 7.85 8.99 -16.76
CA VAL A 143 8.91 8.75 -15.78
C VAL A 143 8.93 9.76 -14.66
N ASP A 144 8.94 11.05 -14.97
CA ASP A 144 9.09 12.11 -13.96
C ASP A 144 7.97 12.07 -12.91
N LYS A 145 6.73 11.91 -13.35
CA LYS A 145 5.57 11.83 -12.45
C LYS A 145 5.56 10.57 -11.60
N LEU A 146 5.97 9.43 -12.17
CA LEU A 146 6.05 8.18 -11.42
C LEU A 146 7.19 8.17 -10.41
N VAL A 147 8.30 8.82 -10.72
CA VAL A 147 9.40 9.04 -9.79
C VAL A 147 8.96 9.99 -8.67
N GLU A 148 8.28 11.09 -9.00
CA GLU A 148 7.73 12.02 -8.01
C GLU A 148 6.82 11.31 -6.99
N VAL A 149 5.93 10.43 -7.44
CA VAL A 149 5.08 9.63 -6.52
C VAL A 149 5.93 8.79 -5.57
N ARG A 150 7.01 8.16 -6.06
CA ARG A 150 7.89 7.34 -5.21
C ARG A 150 8.60 8.18 -4.16
N ILE A 151 9.15 9.32 -4.57
CA ILE A 151 9.86 10.24 -3.64
C ILE A 151 8.90 10.78 -2.57
N ARG A 152 7.68 11.16 -2.93
CA ARG A 152 6.67 11.58 -1.96
C ARG A 152 6.27 10.48 -0.95
N ARG A 153 6.26 9.22 -1.37
CA ARG A 153 6.00 8.10 -0.46
C ARG A 153 7.11 7.90 0.57
N GLN A 154 8.34 8.34 0.27
CA GLN A 154 9.47 8.26 1.22
C GLN A 154 9.29 9.14 2.45
N GLU A 155 8.50 10.22 2.35
CA GLU A 155 8.16 11.07 3.50
C GLU A 155 7.51 10.25 4.66
N LEU A 156 6.88 9.11 4.34
CA LEU A 156 6.29 8.22 5.34
C LEU A 156 7.34 7.52 6.22
N LEU A 157 8.56 7.32 5.71
CA LEU A 157 9.66 6.70 6.46
C LEU A 157 10.16 7.59 7.61
N GLU A 158 9.95 8.91 7.50
CA GLU A 158 10.35 9.90 8.49
C GLU A 158 9.42 9.96 9.72
N GLU A 159 8.26 9.28 9.67
CA GLU A 159 7.29 9.26 10.77
C GLU A 159 7.70 8.24 11.85
N PRO A 160 8.15 8.65 13.05
CA PRO A 160 8.75 7.73 14.04
C PRO A 160 7.77 6.70 14.62
N ARG A 161 6.47 6.96 14.51
CA ARG A 161 5.42 6.06 15.03
C ARG A 161 5.07 4.92 14.09
N ARG A 162 5.54 4.97 12.84
CA ARG A 162 5.32 3.92 11.84
C ARG A 162 6.44 2.91 11.90
N GLN A 163 6.12 1.66 11.62
CA GLN A 163 7.09 0.59 11.54
C GLN A 163 7.11 0.02 10.12
N PHE A 164 8.30 -0.13 9.58
CA PHE A 164 8.51 -0.68 8.25
C PHE A 164 9.39 -1.92 8.34
N PHE A 165 8.90 -3.03 7.80
CA PHE A 165 9.60 -4.29 7.71
C PHE A 165 9.73 -4.68 6.23
N PHE A 166 10.93 -4.59 5.70
CA PHE A 166 11.24 -4.96 4.33
C PHE A 166 12.05 -6.24 4.32
N ILE A 167 11.56 -7.25 3.62
CA ILE A 167 12.31 -8.47 3.33
C ILE A 167 12.59 -8.49 1.84
N LEU A 168 13.86 -8.59 1.47
CA LEU A 168 14.31 -8.59 0.08
C LEU A 168 14.95 -9.93 -0.24
N ASP A 169 14.66 -10.48 -1.42
CA ASP A 169 15.46 -11.57 -1.96
C ASP A 169 16.87 -11.09 -2.30
N GLU A 170 17.89 -11.92 -2.11
CA GLU A 170 19.28 -11.57 -2.43
C GLU A 170 19.46 -11.11 -3.90
N ALA A 171 18.60 -11.57 -4.82
CA ALA A 171 18.62 -11.13 -6.21
C ALA A 171 18.41 -9.62 -6.36
N VAL A 172 17.65 -8.99 -5.46
CA VAL A 172 17.40 -7.54 -5.46
C VAL A 172 18.69 -6.75 -5.33
N ILE A 173 19.58 -7.18 -4.42
CA ILE A 173 20.83 -6.46 -4.15
C ILE A 173 21.96 -6.83 -5.13
N ARG A 174 21.83 -7.94 -5.85
CA ARG A 174 22.84 -8.39 -6.81
C ARG A 174 22.59 -7.91 -8.24
N ARG A 175 21.35 -7.57 -8.59
CA ARG A 175 21.00 -7.07 -9.92
C ARG A 175 21.57 -5.67 -10.13
N GLN A 176 22.30 -5.49 -11.23
CA GLN A 176 22.95 -4.22 -11.56
C GLN A 176 21.98 -3.27 -12.29
N VAL A 177 21.04 -2.69 -11.57
CA VAL A 177 20.12 -1.68 -12.11
C VAL A 177 20.91 -0.45 -12.54
N GLY A 178 20.60 0.06 -13.74
CA GLY A 178 21.28 1.19 -14.37
C GLY A 178 22.43 0.82 -15.31
N ALA A 179 22.99 -0.39 -15.22
CA ALA A 179 23.98 -0.85 -16.18
C ALA A 179 23.34 -1.13 -17.58
N PRO A 180 24.04 -0.89 -18.70
CA PRO A 180 25.41 -0.36 -18.78
C PRO A 180 25.51 1.17 -18.78
N THR A 181 24.39 1.90 -18.83
CA THR A 181 24.39 3.36 -19.05
C THR A 181 24.85 4.17 -17.84
N ASN A 182 24.53 3.70 -16.63
CA ASN A 182 24.94 4.32 -15.37
C ASN A 182 25.24 3.26 -14.30
N PRO A 183 26.42 2.63 -14.32
CA PRO A 183 26.77 1.52 -13.42
C PRO A 183 26.83 1.92 -11.94
N GLY A 184 26.96 3.23 -11.63
CA GLY A 184 26.98 3.72 -10.25
C GLY A 184 25.61 3.75 -9.55
N VAL A 185 24.50 3.62 -10.28
CA VAL A 185 23.14 3.68 -9.73
C VAL A 185 22.95 2.64 -8.62
N MET A 186 23.22 1.37 -8.93
CA MET A 186 23.00 0.30 -7.95
C MET A 186 23.88 0.45 -6.71
N ARG A 187 25.15 0.82 -6.86
CA ARG A 187 26.04 1.04 -5.72
C ARG A 187 25.54 2.15 -4.79
N ARG A 188 25.02 3.26 -5.34
CA ARG A 188 24.42 4.34 -4.54
C ARG A 188 23.13 3.87 -3.86
N GLN A 189 22.32 3.10 -4.56
CA GLN A 189 21.10 2.50 -4.02
C GLN A 189 21.40 1.60 -2.82
N LEU A 190 22.38 0.72 -2.91
CA LEU A 190 22.77 -0.18 -1.82
C LEU A 190 23.29 0.59 -0.60
N ARG A 191 24.05 1.66 -0.78
CA ARG A 191 24.48 2.54 0.32
C ARG A 191 23.27 3.22 0.97
N SER A 192 22.28 3.65 0.19
CA SER A 192 21.04 4.22 0.70
C SER A 192 20.24 3.20 1.54
N LEU A 193 20.21 1.92 1.13
CA LEU A 193 19.58 0.86 1.95
C LEU A 193 20.25 0.69 3.31
N VAL A 194 21.59 0.67 3.34
CA VAL A 194 22.33 0.58 4.61
C VAL A 194 22.08 1.79 5.51
N GLU A 195 21.95 2.98 4.93
CA GLU A 195 21.62 4.19 5.70
C GLU A 195 20.18 4.15 6.22
N SER A 196 19.22 3.74 5.40
CA SER A 196 17.83 3.57 5.83
C SER A 196 17.69 2.54 6.95
N ALA A 197 18.46 1.45 6.91
CA ALA A 197 18.45 0.41 7.96
C ALA A 197 18.96 0.89 9.33
N ARG A 198 19.57 2.09 9.43
CA ARG A 198 19.96 2.70 10.71
C ARG A 198 18.82 3.39 11.44
N GLN A 199 17.72 3.64 10.74
CA GLN A 199 16.55 4.27 11.34
C GLN A 199 15.83 3.27 12.26
N PRO A 200 15.40 3.66 13.47
CA PRO A 200 14.86 2.73 14.47
C PRO A 200 13.50 2.12 14.07
N ASN A 201 12.80 2.73 13.12
CA ASN A 201 11.51 2.31 12.63
C ASN A 201 11.57 1.54 11.29
N ILE A 202 12.77 1.30 10.75
CA ILE A 202 12.99 0.59 9.48
C ILE A 202 13.81 -0.67 9.72
N THR A 203 13.26 -1.81 9.38
CA THR A 203 13.96 -3.11 9.39
C THR A 203 14.12 -3.58 7.94
N ILE A 204 15.35 -3.91 7.54
CA ILE A 204 15.66 -4.49 6.23
C ILE A 204 16.36 -5.83 6.46
N GLU A 205 15.78 -6.90 5.94
CA GLU A 205 16.29 -8.26 6.04
C GLU A 205 16.42 -8.87 4.63
N ILE A 206 17.44 -9.72 4.44
CA ILE A 206 17.72 -10.37 3.15
C ILE A 206 17.47 -11.86 3.26
N VAL A 207 16.63 -12.41 2.38
CA VAL A 207 16.56 -13.87 2.16
C VAL A 207 17.75 -14.25 1.26
N PRO A 208 18.75 -14.98 1.77
CA PRO A 208 19.93 -15.33 1.00
C PRO A 208 19.61 -16.45 0.00
N PHE A 209 20.34 -16.53 -1.10
CA PHE A 209 20.19 -17.62 -2.06
C PHE A 209 20.35 -19.02 -1.44
N SER A 210 21.10 -19.13 -0.36
CA SER A 210 21.26 -20.37 0.42
C SER A 210 19.99 -20.86 1.11
N ALA A 211 18.99 -19.98 1.29
CA ALA A 211 17.67 -20.37 1.82
C ALA A 211 16.90 -21.30 0.86
N GLY A 212 17.25 -21.32 -0.42
CA GLY A 212 16.62 -22.16 -1.42
C GLY A 212 15.17 -21.74 -1.71
N VAL A 213 14.24 -22.71 -1.64
CA VAL A 213 12.82 -22.44 -1.92
C VAL A 213 12.16 -21.76 -0.72
N HIS A 214 11.48 -20.65 -0.95
CA HIS A 214 10.82 -19.86 0.07
C HIS A 214 9.43 -19.33 -0.39
N PRO A 215 8.53 -18.94 0.52
CA PRO A 215 7.16 -18.53 0.18
C PRO A 215 7.07 -17.32 -0.79
N GLY A 216 8.06 -16.45 -0.76
CA GLY A 216 8.13 -15.24 -1.59
C GLY A 216 8.34 -15.49 -3.09
N MET A 217 8.64 -16.72 -3.50
CA MET A 217 8.76 -17.07 -4.93
C MET A 217 7.45 -16.94 -5.72
N LYS A 218 6.32 -16.75 -5.01
CA LYS A 218 5.02 -16.48 -5.63
C LYS A 218 4.89 -15.04 -6.16
N GLY A 219 5.75 -14.14 -5.73
CA GLY A 219 5.77 -12.74 -6.15
C GLY A 219 5.82 -11.74 -4.98
N PRO A 220 5.92 -10.44 -5.30
CA PRO A 220 5.94 -9.38 -4.31
C PRO A 220 4.56 -9.20 -3.64
N PHE A 221 4.58 -8.79 -2.37
CA PHE A 221 3.36 -8.43 -1.64
C PHE A 221 3.65 -7.40 -0.54
N THR A 222 2.61 -6.64 -0.19
CA THR A 222 2.66 -5.69 0.92
C THR A 222 1.44 -5.91 1.81
N LEU A 223 1.69 -6.10 3.11
CA LEU A 223 0.68 -6.09 4.16
C LEU A 223 0.71 -4.74 4.86
N LEU A 224 -0.45 -4.13 5.01
CA LEU A 224 -0.67 -2.87 5.69
C LEU A 224 -1.53 -3.12 6.91
N GLU A 225 -1.02 -2.77 8.09
CA GLU A 225 -1.71 -2.93 9.37
C GLU A 225 -2.07 -1.56 9.95
N PHE A 226 -3.24 -1.48 10.56
CA PHE A 226 -3.79 -0.23 11.04
C PHE A 226 -4.03 -0.28 12.55
N PRO A 227 -4.06 0.88 13.24
CA PRO A 227 -4.37 0.92 14.66
C PRO A 227 -5.86 0.68 14.91
N GLY A 228 -6.18 0.05 16.05
CA GLY A 228 -7.57 -0.23 16.47
C GLY A 228 -8.19 -1.38 15.68
N ASP A 229 -9.50 -1.25 15.39
CA ASP A 229 -10.31 -2.31 14.76
C ASP A 229 -10.35 -2.21 13.22
N ASP A 230 -9.42 -1.47 12.61
CA ASP A 230 -9.36 -1.40 11.16
C ASP A 230 -8.79 -2.70 10.58
N GLU A 231 -9.38 -3.11 9.49
CA GLU A 231 -9.00 -4.33 8.79
C GLU A 231 -7.67 -4.15 8.05
N ASP A 232 -6.82 -5.15 8.15
CA ASP A 232 -5.58 -5.20 7.39
C ASP A 232 -5.84 -5.22 5.89
N VAL A 233 -4.86 -4.74 5.14
CA VAL A 233 -4.90 -4.67 3.69
C VAL A 233 -3.71 -5.43 3.11
N LEU A 234 -3.99 -6.33 2.18
CA LEU A 234 -2.99 -7.00 1.36
C LEU A 234 -2.98 -6.41 -0.05
N TYR A 235 -1.83 -5.93 -0.48
CA TYR A 235 -1.59 -5.51 -1.85
C TYR A 235 -0.66 -6.52 -2.53
N LEU A 236 -1.15 -7.07 -3.64
CA LEU A 236 -0.41 -7.98 -4.51
C LEU A 236 -0.07 -7.24 -5.79
N GLU A 237 1.22 -6.99 -6.02
CA GLU A 237 1.69 -6.44 -7.27
C GLU A 237 1.92 -7.58 -8.27
N ASN A 238 1.22 -7.56 -9.40
CA ASN A 238 1.45 -8.57 -10.42
C ASN A 238 2.83 -8.39 -11.06
N ALA A 239 3.64 -9.42 -11.00
CA ALA A 239 5.01 -9.47 -11.52
C ALA A 239 5.15 -9.27 -13.05
N ARG A 240 4.05 -9.14 -13.77
CA ARG A 240 4.02 -8.73 -15.17
C ARG A 240 3.88 -7.20 -15.22
N GLY A 241 4.98 -6.51 -15.01
CA GLY A 241 5.11 -5.06 -15.10
C GLY A 241 4.78 -4.50 -16.48
N GLY A 242 3.54 -4.47 -16.79
CA GLY A 242 2.98 -3.88 -18.00
C GLY A 242 1.48 -3.96 -17.90
N GLY A 243 0.85 -2.92 -17.49
CA GLY A 243 -0.52 -2.44 -17.65
C GLY A 243 -1.72 -3.37 -17.86
N SER A 244 -1.58 -4.68 -17.96
CA SER A 244 -2.65 -5.59 -18.40
C SER A 244 -3.12 -6.61 -17.37
N ASN A 245 -2.47 -6.72 -16.20
CA ASN A 245 -3.03 -7.51 -15.09
C ASN A 245 -3.20 -6.61 -13.88
N PRO A 246 -4.43 -6.47 -13.34
CA PRO A 246 -4.66 -5.59 -12.21
C PRO A 246 -3.93 -6.14 -10.98
N SER A 247 -3.17 -5.26 -10.31
CA SER A 247 -2.76 -5.51 -8.94
C SER A 247 -3.99 -5.79 -8.10
N ALA A 248 -3.95 -6.77 -7.21
CA ALA A 248 -5.05 -7.06 -6.31
C ALA A 248 -4.87 -6.28 -5.00
N LEU A 249 -5.95 -5.68 -4.51
CA LEU A 249 -6.02 -5.06 -3.20
C LEU A 249 -7.15 -5.75 -2.45
N LEU A 250 -6.77 -6.50 -1.41
CA LEU A 250 -7.66 -7.33 -0.61
C LEU A 250 -7.80 -6.72 0.78
N THR A 251 -9.00 -6.72 1.32
CA THR A 251 -9.33 -6.12 2.62
C THR A 251 -10.26 -7.04 3.40
N GLY A 252 -10.32 -6.83 4.70
CA GLY A 252 -11.25 -7.55 5.55
C GLY A 252 -10.83 -8.98 5.88
N GLU A 253 -11.79 -9.88 5.86
CA GLU A 253 -11.59 -11.30 6.22
C GLU A 253 -11.09 -12.15 5.04
N ASP A 254 -10.47 -11.55 4.01
CA ASP A 254 -9.96 -12.35 2.89
C ASP A 254 -8.87 -13.33 3.39
N PRO A 255 -9.05 -14.65 3.17
CA PRO A 255 -8.12 -15.66 3.68
C PRO A 255 -6.68 -15.47 3.20
N GLN A 256 -6.48 -14.79 2.09
CA GLN A 256 -5.15 -14.51 1.56
C GLN A 256 -4.35 -13.57 2.47
N ILE A 257 -5.00 -12.71 3.25
CA ILE A 257 -4.32 -11.81 4.20
C ILE A 257 -3.59 -12.65 5.26
N LEU A 258 -4.27 -13.61 5.87
CA LEU A 258 -3.66 -14.53 6.84
C LEU A 258 -2.54 -15.36 6.20
N THR A 259 -2.78 -15.92 5.00
CA THR A 259 -1.79 -16.72 4.27
C THR A 259 -0.50 -15.91 3.99
N HIS A 260 -0.62 -14.63 3.62
CA HIS A 260 0.57 -13.80 3.36
C HIS A 260 1.24 -13.30 4.64
N ARG A 261 0.48 -13.14 5.73
CA ARG A 261 1.07 -12.89 7.05
C ARG A 261 1.95 -14.07 7.50
N GLU A 262 1.44 -15.29 7.39
CA GLU A 262 2.22 -16.51 7.66
C GLU A 262 3.43 -16.65 6.72
N ALA A 263 3.25 -16.32 5.45
CA ALA A 263 4.34 -16.31 4.48
C ALA A 263 5.43 -15.29 4.85
N PHE A 264 5.05 -14.09 5.34
CA PHE A 264 5.98 -13.07 5.79
C PHE A 264 6.81 -13.54 7.00
N GLU A 265 6.18 -14.15 8.01
CA GLU A 265 6.90 -14.67 9.17
C GLU A 265 7.88 -15.80 8.78
N ARG A 266 7.46 -16.71 7.89
CA ARG A 266 8.36 -17.76 7.35
C ARG A 266 9.53 -17.19 6.54
N LEU A 267 9.31 -16.11 5.78
CA LEU A 267 10.39 -15.41 5.07
C LEU A 267 11.37 -14.80 6.07
N ARG A 268 10.86 -14.20 7.14
CA ARG A 268 11.68 -13.62 8.20
C ARG A 268 12.55 -14.66 8.91
N GLU A 269 11.99 -15.85 9.19
CA GLU A 269 12.74 -16.97 9.77
C GLU A 269 13.88 -17.47 8.85
N GLN A 270 13.73 -17.31 7.54
CA GLN A 270 14.72 -17.72 6.53
C GLN A 270 15.69 -16.59 6.14
N SER A 271 15.42 -15.37 6.60
CA SER A 271 16.25 -14.20 6.32
C SER A 271 17.48 -14.13 7.22
N LEU A 272 18.49 -13.45 6.76
CA LEU A 272 19.56 -12.94 7.61
C LEU A 272 18.99 -11.88 8.55
N GLY A 273 19.48 -11.83 9.78
CA GLY A 273 19.11 -10.76 10.71
C GLY A 273 19.47 -9.37 10.19
N PRO A 274 18.88 -8.28 10.74
CA PRO A 274 19.07 -6.92 10.22
C PRO A 274 20.56 -6.50 10.12
N LYS A 275 21.37 -6.89 11.08
CA LYS A 275 22.81 -6.58 11.07
C LYS A 275 23.57 -7.32 9.96
N GLU A 276 23.35 -8.62 9.84
CA GLU A 276 23.97 -9.47 8.83
C GLU A 276 23.51 -9.06 7.43
N SER A 277 22.25 -8.66 7.29
CA SER A 277 21.68 -8.11 6.04
C SER A 277 22.38 -6.82 5.63
N ALA A 278 22.59 -5.89 6.57
CA ALA A 278 23.30 -4.64 6.30
C ALA A 278 24.78 -4.89 5.91
N GLU A 279 25.44 -5.87 6.56
CA GLU A 279 26.80 -6.31 6.23
C GLU A 279 26.85 -6.89 4.81
N LEU A 280 25.92 -7.77 4.44
CA LEU A 280 25.82 -8.34 3.09
C LEU A 280 25.60 -7.25 2.03
N ILE A 281 24.65 -6.32 2.27
CA ILE A 281 24.38 -5.20 1.35
C ILE A 281 25.67 -4.36 1.15
N SER A 282 26.40 -4.07 2.24
CA SER A 282 27.65 -3.30 2.19
C SER A 282 28.72 -4.02 1.38
N GLN A 283 28.92 -5.33 1.61
CA GLN A 283 29.88 -6.15 0.84
C GLN A 283 29.56 -6.18 -0.65
N VAL A 284 28.27 -6.33 -1.00
CA VAL A 284 27.84 -6.30 -2.40
C VAL A 284 28.11 -4.93 -3.03
N ALA A 285 27.81 -3.83 -2.30
CA ALA A 285 28.06 -2.48 -2.78
C ALA A 285 29.56 -2.18 -3.03
N GLU A 286 30.45 -2.71 -2.15
CA GLU A 286 31.88 -2.57 -2.29
C GLU A 286 32.45 -3.39 -3.45
N GLY A 287 31.91 -4.58 -3.69
CA GLY A 287 32.29 -5.46 -4.78
C GLY A 287 31.81 -5.00 -6.17
N MET A 288 30.92 -4.00 -6.24
CA MET A 288 30.48 -3.43 -7.51
C MET A 288 31.55 -2.51 -8.08
N THR A 289 32.21 -2.96 -9.15
CA THR A 289 33.14 -2.13 -9.91
C THR A 289 32.37 -1.01 -10.62
N LEU A 290 32.88 0.20 -10.50
CA LEU A 290 32.49 1.29 -11.39
C LEU A 290 33.18 0.96 -12.74
N GLY A 291 32.42 0.40 -13.69
CA GLY A 291 32.90 0.13 -15.02
C GLY A 291 33.23 1.40 -15.77
#